data_e6cf5464522696f9091bb2c2e4e05648
#
_entry.id   e6cf5464522696f9091bb2c2e4e05648
#
_cell.length_a   1.000
_cell.length_b   1.000
_cell.length_c   1.000
_cell.angle_alpha   90.00
_cell.angle_beta   90.00
_cell.angle_gamma   90.00
#
_symmetry.space_group_name_H-M   'P 1'
#
loop_
_entity.id
_entity.type
_entity.pdbx_description
1 polymer ?
#
loop_
_entity_poly.entity_id
_entity_poly.type
_entity_poly.pdbx_seq_one_letter_code
_entity_poly.pdbx_strand_id
1 'polypeptide(L)'
;MKILVINAGSSSLKYQLIDVESGDVIAKGLCERIGIENSKLTYKPAGKEPFELVQDMKDHTDAIKLVLDALVDEKHGVISDMSEIDAVGHRVVHGGEKFAESVLLTDEVLETIESLNDLAPLHNPANLMGIRACKAIMPNTPMVGVFDTAFHQTMPKEAFIYGLPYEAYTDNMVRRYGFHGTSHNYVTLRAIEMLGKPAEETKIITCHLGNGSSISAVKGGKCIDTSMGLTPLEGVPMGTRCGDMDPAIVIYLMQKLGLDAKGMDNYMNKKSGMLGISGVSSDFRDLGAAAAEGNERAELALRTFAYKVKKYIGAYAAALNGVDAIVFTAGVGENDKGMRERILNGLDYLGVEVDFELNRNCPRGENVEISKPGSKVKVFVIPTDEELMIAKDTARLAK
;
A
#
# COMPACT_ATOMS: atom_id res chain seq x y z
N MET A 1 -11.17 9.96 -20.20
CA MET A 1 -9.67 10.05 -20.19
C MET A 1 -9.09 8.68 -19.94
N LYS A 2 -8.16 8.26 -20.80
CA LYS A 2 -7.43 7.00 -20.64
C LYS A 2 -6.08 7.26 -19.96
N ILE A 3 -5.91 6.78 -18.76
CA ILE A 3 -4.71 6.98 -17.93
C ILE A 3 -3.95 5.67 -17.83
N LEU A 4 -2.67 5.69 -18.21
CA LEU A 4 -1.76 4.58 -17.97
C LEU A 4 -1.15 4.73 -16.57
N VAL A 5 -1.46 3.81 -15.67
CA VAL A 5 -0.90 3.76 -14.32
C VAL A 5 0.27 2.79 -14.30
N ILE A 6 1.41 3.23 -13.76
CA ILE A 6 2.65 2.45 -13.68
C ILE A 6 3.14 2.39 -12.24
N ASN A 7 3.49 1.19 -11.81
CA ASN A 7 4.15 0.92 -10.54
C ASN A 7 5.42 0.10 -10.83
N ALA A 8 6.56 0.80 -10.91
CA ALA A 8 7.86 0.22 -11.19
C ALA A 8 8.57 -0.19 -9.90
N GLY A 9 8.82 -1.49 -9.74
CA GLY A 9 9.70 -2.06 -8.72
C GLY A 9 11.10 -2.36 -9.27
N SER A 10 12.02 -2.84 -8.43
CA SER A 10 13.42 -3.09 -8.83
C SER A 10 13.59 -4.10 -9.98
N SER A 11 12.72 -5.10 -10.07
CA SER A 11 12.74 -6.15 -11.11
C SER A 11 11.37 -6.49 -11.67
N SER A 12 10.40 -5.60 -11.46
CA SER A 12 9.03 -5.80 -11.93
C SER A 12 8.37 -4.46 -12.27
N LEU A 13 7.36 -4.50 -13.12
CA LEU A 13 6.55 -3.33 -13.48
C LEU A 13 5.10 -3.78 -13.63
N LYS A 14 4.23 -3.31 -12.72
CA LYS A 14 2.78 -3.45 -12.85
C LYS A 14 2.21 -2.26 -13.59
N TYR A 15 1.19 -2.51 -14.41
CA TYR A 15 0.51 -1.44 -15.13
C TYR A 15 -0.98 -1.69 -15.27
N GLN A 16 -1.73 -0.61 -15.40
CA GLN A 16 -3.14 -0.62 -15.79
C GLN A 16 -3.43 0.57 -16.71
N LEU A 17 -4.15 0.34 -17.78
CA LEU A 17 -4.78 1.40 -18.58
C LEU A 17 -6.24 1.51 -18.11
N ILE A 18 -6.62 2.69 -17.62
CA ILE A 18 -7.92 2.93 -16.97
C ILE A 18 -8.64 4.05 -17.69
N ASP A 19 -9.92 3.86 -18.01
CA ASP A 19 -10.82 4.97 -18.31
C ASP A 19 -11.31 5.59 -17.00
N VAL A 20 -10.87 6.81 -16.70
CA VAL A 20 -11.17 7.47 -15.42
C VAL A 20 -12.64 7.85 -15.27
N GLU A 21 -13.35 8.07 -16.38
CA GLU A 21 -14.75 8.49 -16.36
C GLU A 21 -15.68 7.35 -15.94
N SER A 22 -15.45 6.15 -16.48
CA SER A 22 -16.20 4.95 -16.12
C SER A 22 -15.58 4.22 -14.90
N GLY A 23 -14.27 4.38 -14.67
CA GLY A 23 -13.49 3.59 -13.73
C GLY A 23 -13.09 2.21 -14.27
N ASP A 24 -13.34 1.93 -15.54
CA ASP A 24 -13.08 0.62 -16.14
C ASP A 24 -11.59 0.41 -16.42
N VAL A 25 -11.11 -0.78 -16.09
CA VAL A 25 -9.77 -1.24 -16.46
C VAL A 25 -9.81 -1.76 -17.89
N ILE A 26 -9.23 -1.00 -18.83
CA ILE A 26 -9.16 -1.34 -20.27
C ILE A 26 -8.14 -2.46 -20.53
N ALA A 27 -6.97 -2.39 -19.86
CA ALA A 27 -5.97 -3.45 -19.86
C ALA A 27 -5.15 -3.39 -18.57
N LYS A 28 -4.61 -4.53 -18.15
CA LYS A 28 -3.67 -4.59 -17.03
C LYS A 28 -2.64 -5.69 -17.24
N GLY A 29 -1.55 -5.62 -16.50
CA GLY A 29 -0.55 -6.67 -16.56
C GLY A 29 0.66 -6.42 -15.68
N LEU A 30 1.66 -7.25 -15.91
CA LEU A 30 2.88 -7.31 -15.12
C LEU A 30 4.04 -7.71 -16.01
N CYS A 31 5.14 -6.96 -15.92
CA CYS A 31 6.45 -7.40 -16.35
C CYS A 31 7.20 -7.93 -15.13
N GLU A 32 7.78 -9.11 -15.23
CA GLU A 32 8.53 -9.77 -14.16
C GLU A 32 9.94 -10.10 -14.61
N ARG A 33 10.88 -10.21 -13.65
CA ARG A 33 12.27 -10.58 -13.89
C ARG A 33 12.99 -9.59 -14.81
N ILE A 34 12.66 -8.30 -14.73
CA ILE A 34 13.36 -7.24 -15.50
C ILE A 34 14.84 -7.23 -15.08
N GLY A 35 15.75 -7.21 -16.05
CA GLY A 35 17.21 -7.30 -15.83
C GLY A 35 17.72 -8.71 -15.56
N ILE A 36 16.90 -9.74 -15.68
CA ILE A 36 17.24 -11.15 -15.45
C ILE A 36 16.74 -11.98 -16.63
N GLU A 37 17.41 -13.09 -16.93
CA GLU A 37 17.01 -14.01 -18.00
C GLU A 37 15.57 -14.53 -17.81
N ASN A 38 14.88 -14.79 -18.93
CA ASN A 38 13.49 -15.23 -18.97
C ASN A 38 12.52 -14.22 -18.33
N SER A 39 12.70 -12.94 -18.64
CA SER A 39 11.71 -11.92 -18.30
C SER A 39 10.37 -12.24 -18.97
N LYS A 40 9.28 -11.87 -18.32
CA LYS A 40 7.94 -12.22 -18.79
C LYS A 40 7.01 -11.02 -18.70
N LEU A 41 6.30 -10.75 -19.79
CA LEU A 41 5.14 -9.87 -19.82
C LEU A 41 3.86 -10.71 -19.70
N THR A 42 3.03 -10.42 -18.72
CA THR A 42 1.63 -10.85 -18.66
C THR A 42 0.74 -9.69 -19.07
N TYR A 43 -0.11 -9.90 -20.06
CA TYR A 43 -1.04 -8.89 -20.60
C TYR A 43 -2.48 -9.39 -20.54
N LYS A 44 -3.36 -8.60 -19.94
CA LYS A 44 -4.78 -8.94 -19.72
C LYS A 44 -5.66 -7.80 -20.23
N PRO A 45 -6.03 -7.80 -21.52
CA PRO A 45 -6.97 -6.83 -22.10
C PRO A 45 -8.40 -7.13 -21.67
N ALA A 46 -9.22 -6.09 -21.48
CA ALA A 46 -10.65 -6.27 -21.24
C ALA A 46 -11.34 -6.85 -22.47
N GLY A 47 -12.17 -7.86 -22.25
CA GLY A 47 -12.97 -8.48 -23.32
C GLY A 47 -12.19 -9.31 -24.35
N LYS A 48 -10.89 -9.55 -24.14
CA LYS A 48 -10.06 -10.39 -25.01
C LYS A 48 -9.28 -11.41 -24.20
N GLU A 49 -8.77 -12.45 -24.86
CA GLU A 49 -7.95 -13.47 -24.20
C GLU A 49 -6.61 -12.88 -23.71
N PRO A 50 -6.23 -13.16 -22.46
CA PRO A 50 -4.94 -12.75 -21.94
C PRO A 50 -3.82 -13.56 -22.61
N PHE A 51 -2.63 -12.96 -22.72
CA PHE A 51 -1.45 -13.68 -23.18
C PHE A 51 -0.22 -13.42 -22.31
N GLU A 52 0.74 -14.30 -22.40
CA GLU A 52 2.06 -14.19 -21.80
C GLU A 52 3.12 -14.19 -22.89
N LEU A 53 4.09 -13.29 -22.76
CA LEU A 53 5.24 -13.21 -23.66
C LEU A 53 6.51 -13.35 -22.81
N VAL A 54 7.31 -14.37 -23.08
CA VAL A 54 8.65 -14.54 -22.50
C VAL A 54 9.63 -13.89 -23.46
N GLN A 55 10.19 -12.77 -23.05
CA GLN A 55 11.18 -12.01 -23.83
C GLN A 55 12.08 -11.24 -22.86
N ASP A 56 13.38 -11.34 -23.03
CA ASP A 56 14.33 -10.67 -22.16
C ASP A 56 14.13 -9.14 -22.19
N MET A 57 14.01 -8.57 -21.00
CA MET A 57 13.91 -7.13 -20.74
C MET A 57 15.19 -6.73 -19.99
N LYS A 58 16.07 -5.99 -20.63
CA LYS A 58 17.36 -5.58 -20.04
C LYS A 58 17.16 -4.61 -18.88
N ASP A 59 16.15 -3.73 -19.02
CA ASP A 59 15.80 -2.70 -18.06
C ASP A 59 14.31 -2.33 -18.16
N HIS A 60 13.90 -1.32 -17.41
CA HIS A 60 12.52 -0.80 -17.41
C HIS A 60 12.12 -0.14 -18.73
N THR A 61 13.08 0.30 -19.56
CA THR A 61 12.79 0.87 -20.88
C THR A 61 12.25 -0.22 -21.81
N ASP A 62 12.89 -1.39 -21.82
CA ASP A 62 12.43 -2.54 -22.59
C ASP A 62 11.04 -3.00 -22.10
N ALA A 63 10.83 -3.03 -20.77
CA ALA A 63 9.55 -3.42 -20.17
C ALA A 63 8.42 -2.47 -20.58
N ILE A 64 8.64 -1.16 -20.48
CA ILE A 64 7.63 -0.16 -20.87
C ILE A 64 7.33 -0.23 -22.36
N LYS A 65 8.35 -0.39 -23.18
CA LYS A 65 8.17 -0.54 -24.63
C LYS A 65 7.29 -1.75 -24.95
N LEU A 66 7.56 -2.91 -24.34
CA LEU A 66 6.72 -4.10 -24.52
C LEU A 66 5.28 -3.90 -24.05
N VAL A 67 5.07 -3.18 -22.96
CA VAL A 67 3.72 -2.83 -22.50
C VAL A 67 3.00 -1.97 -23.52
N LEU A 68 3.65 -0.93 -24.02
CA LEU A 68 3.07 -0.02 -25.02
C LEU A 68 2.80 -0.73 -26.35
N ASP A 69 3.73 -1.56 -26.83
CA ASP A 69 3.55 -2.39 -28.03
C ASP A 69 2.34 -3.34 -27.87
N ALA A 70 2.15 -3.93 -26.68
CA ALA A 70 1.01 -4.79 -26.40
C ALA A 70 -0.33 -4.03 -26.36
N LEU A 71 -0.34 -2.77 -25.92
CA LEU A 71 -1.55 -1.94 -25.89
C LEU A 71 -2.05 -1.58 -27.30
N VAL A 72 -1.15 -1.43 -28.28
CA VAL A 72 -1.46 -1.08 -29.68
C VAL A 72 -1.37 -2.27 -30.65
N ASP A 73 -1.14 -3.49 -30.14
CA ASP A 73 -1.03 -4.70 -30.97
C ASP A 73 -2.27 -4.92 -31.83
N GLU A 74 -2.11 -5.27 -33.12
CA GLU A 74 -3.24 -5.42 -34.06
C GLU A 74 -4.29 -6.44 -33.60
N LYS A 75 -3.88 -7.49 -32.90
CA LYS A 75 -4.76 -8.59 -32.48
C LYS A 75 -5.26 -8.45 -31.04
N HIS A 76 -4.39 -8.05 -30.13
CA HIS A 76 -4.65 -8.06 -28.69
C HIS A 76 -4.77 -6.64 -28.11
N GLY A 77 -4.34 -5.61 -28.85
CA GLY A 77 -4.36 -4.23 -28.40
C GLY A 77 -5.76 -3.72 -28.07
N VAL A 78 -5.82 -2.73 -27.22
CA VAL A 78 -7.05 -2.10 -26.69
C VAL A 78 -7.17 -0.64 -27.10
N ILE A 79 -6.12 -0.08 -27.68
CA ILE A 79 -6.07 1.26 -28.30
C ILE A 79 -5.46 1.14 -29.69
N SER A 80 -5.79 2.09 -30.57
CA SER A 80 -5.30 2.09 -31.97
C SER A 80 -3.95 2.78 -32.09
N ASP A 81 -3.67 3.76 -31.22
CA ASP A 81 -2.48 4.58 -31.24
C ASP A 81 -2.13 5.05 -29.82
N MET A 82 -0.85 5.29 -29.55
CA MET A 82 -0.38 5.76 -28.23
C MET A 82 -0.90 7.15 -27.85
N SER A 83 -1.32 7.97 -28.82
CA SER A 83 -1.95 9.27 -28.54
C SER A 83 -3.30 9.16 -27.82
N GLU A 84 -3.88 7.96 -27.76
CA GLU A 84 -5.06 7.71 -26.94
C GLU A 84 -4.75 7.62 -25.43
N ILE A 85 -3.47 7.56 -25.03
CA ILE A 85 -3.05 7.66 -23.63
C ILE A 85 -2.93 9.15 -23.30
N ASP A 86 -3.93 9.66 -22.58
CA ASP A 86 -4.01 11.09 -22.24
C ASP A 86 -2.94 11.52 -21.25
N ALA A 87 -2.57 10.67 -20.28
CA ALA A 87 -1.51 10.91 -19.32
C ALA A 87 -1.02 9.60 -18.65
N VAL A 88 0.13 9.69 -17.96
CA VAL A 88 0.70 8.56 -17.21
C VAL A 88 0.79 8.91 -15.71
N GLY A 89 0.21 8.06 -14.88
CA GLY A 89 0.33 8.14 -13.42
C GLY A 89 1.40 7.17 -12.92
N HIS A 90 2.37 7.68 -12.16
CA HIS A 90 3.44 6.88 -11.58
C HIS A 90 3.29 6.80 -10.07
N ARG A 91 3.27 5.60 -9.51
CA ARG A 91 3.44 5.40 -8.08
C ARG A 91 4.90 5.67 -7.72
N VAL A 92 5.12 6.54 -6.74
CA VAL A 92 6.43 6.83 -6.13
C VAL A 92 6.34 6.50 -4.65
N VAL A 93 7.28 5.69 -4.15
CA VAL A 93 7.16 5.19 -2.77
C VAL A 93 7.40 6.29 -1.75
N HIS A 94 8.39 7.17 -1.95
CA HIS A 94 8.76 8.14 -0.94
C HIS A 94 8.89 9.56 -1.49
N GLY A 95 8.06 10.46 -0.96
CA GLY A 95 8.06 11.88 -1.32
C GLY A 95 8.75 12.79 -0.28
N GLY A 96 9.25 12.23 0.83
CA GLY A 96 9.80 13.02 1.94
C GLY A 96 8.77 13.99 2.48
N GLU A 97 9.26 15.14 2.98
CA GLU A 97 8.42 16.28 3.35
C GLU A 97 8.19 17.24 2.17
N LYS A 98 8.75 16.92 0.99
CA LYS A 98 8.68 17.78 -0.20
C LYS A 98 7.36 17.64 -0.95
N PHE A 99 6.73 16.47 -0.86
CA PHE A 99 5.52 16.16 -1.60
C PHE A 99 4.40 15.73 -0.64
N ALA A 100 3.49 16.67 -0.38
CA ALA A 100 2.27 16.46 0.43
C ALA A 100 1.05 16.09 -0.44
N GLU A 101 1.22 16.09 -1.76
CA GLU A 101 0.19 15.76 -2.76
C GLU A 101 0.84 15.23 -4.04
N SER A 102 0.02 14.73 -4.95
CA SER A 102 0.44 14.31 -6.29
C SER A 102 0.86 15.52 -7.11
N VAL A 103 1.90 15.39 -7.96
CA VAL A 103 2.47 16.49 -8.74
C VAL A 103 2.78 16.08 -10.18
N LEU A 104 2.78 17.08 -11.10
CA LEU A 104 3.32 16.88 -12.45
C LEU A 104 4.84 16.65 -12.37
N LEU A 105 5.32 15.67 -13.12
CA LEU A 105 6.72 15.26 -13.13
C LEU A 105 7.55 16.12 -14.09
N THR A 106 7.99 17.26 -13.61
CA THR A 106 9.01 18.11 -14.28
C THR A 106 10.42 17.59 -13.99
N ASP A 107 11.43 18.09 -14.69
CA ASP A 107 12.83 17.70 -14.43
C ASP A 107 13.25 18.11 -13.00
N GLU A 108 12.82 19.25 -12.50
CA GLU A 108 13.05 19.71 -11.12
C GLU A 108 12.42 18.76 -10.07
N VAL A 109 11.21 18.27 -10.35
CA VAL A 109 10.55 17.27 -9.49
C VAL A 109 11.32 15.96 -9.48
N LEU A 110 11.83 15.51 -10.63
CA LEU A 110 12.64 14.28 -10.72
C LEU A 110 13.96 14.40 -9.94
N GLU A 111 14.64 15.55 -10.03
CA GLU A 111 15.85 15.85 -9.23
C GLU A 111 15.53 15.84 -7.73
N THR A 112 14.39 16.41 -7.34
CA THR A 112 13.93 16.39 -5.95
C THR A 112 13.68 14.96 -5.46
N ILE A 113 12.99 14.12 -6.24
CA ILE A 113 12.78 12.69 -5.91
C ILE A 113 14.12 11.96 -5.79
N GLU A 114 15.07 12.24 -6.69
CA GLU A 114 16.40 11.63 -6.66
C GLU A 114 17.17 11.99 -5.38
N SER A 115 17.04 13.22 -4.90
CA SER A 115 17.63 13.66 -3.63
C SER A 115 17.08 12.93 -2.39
N LEU A 116 15.93 12.25 -2.53
CA LEU A 116 15.28 11.47 -1.48
C LEU A 116 15.60 9.97 -1.55
N ASN A 117 16.51 9.54 -2.42
CA ASN A 117 16.86 8.13 -2.59
C ASN A 117 17.34 7.47 -1.29
N ASP A 118 18.00 8.22 -0.41
CA ASP A 118 18.48 7.69 0.88
C ASP A 118 17.32 7.29 1.83
N LEU A 119 16.13 7.91 1.68
CA LEU A 119 14.94 7.52 2.44
C LEU A 119 14.27 6.24 1.92
N ALA A 120 14.44 5.91 0.65
CA ALA A 120 13.88 4.71 0.02
C ALA A 120 14.81 4.11 -1.03
N PRO A 121 16.02 3.64 -0.63
CA PRO A 121 17.08 3.24 -1.56
C PRO A 121 16.74 2.03 -2.44
N LEU A 122 15.78 1.22 -2.02
CA LEU A 122 15.30 0.05 -2.77
C LEU A 122 14.12 0.38 -3.72
N HIS A 123 13.51 1.56 -3.59
CA HIS A 123 12.26 1.88 -4.29
C HIS A 123 12.38 3.12 -5.19
N ASN A 124 12.78 4.27 -4.66
CA ASN A 124 12.83 5.52 -5.44
C ASN A 124 13.71 5.42 -6.69
N PRO A 125 14.92 4.81 -6.66
CA PRO A 125 15.70 4.62 -7.88
C PRO A 125 14.97 3.84 -8.97
N ALA A 126 14.24 2.77 -8.59
CA ALA A 126 13.45 1.97 -9.54
C ALA A 126 12.25 2.76 -10.09
N ASN A 127 11.57 3.55 -9.23
CA ASN A 127 10.49 4.44 -9.67
C ASN A 127 11.00 5.46 -10.69
N LEU A 128 12.15 6.11 -10.41
CA LEU A 128 12.78 7.06 -11.32
C LEU A 128 13.17 6.44 -12.67
N MET A 129 13.70 5.20 -12.67
CA MET A 129 13.99 4.48 -13.91
C MET A 129 12.72 4.29 -14.76
N GLY A 130 11.61 3.86 -14.15
CA GLY A 130 10.34 3.71 -14.82
C GLY A 130 9.80 5.02 -15.39
N ILE A 131 9.87 6.11 -14.62
CA ILE A 131 9.44 7.45 -15.06
C ILE A 131 10.29 7.94 -16.24
N ARG A 132 11.62 7.87 -16.12
CA ARG A 132 12.55 8.31 -17.17
C ARG A 132 12.37 7.49 -18.47
N ALA A 133 12.12 6.19 -18.34
CA ALA A 133 11.83 5.34 -19.49
C ALA A 133 10.53 5.74 -20.20
N CYS A 134 9.45 5.98 -19.44
CA CYS A 134 8.19 6.52 -20.02
C CYS A 134 8.39 7.86 -20.69
N LYS A 135 9.12 8.78 -20.05
CA LYS A 135 9.38 10.13 -20.58
C LYS A 135 10.18 10.09 -21.90
N ALA A 136 11.12 9.15 -22.03
CA ALA A 136 11.88 8.96 -23.25
C ALA A 136 11.04 8.46 -24.41
N ILE A 137 10.04 7.59 -24.16
CA ILE A 137 9.19 7.00 -25.20
C ILE A 137 8.00 7.92 -25.53
N MET A 138 7.44 8.59 -24.51
CA MET A 138 6.25 9.46 -24.62
C MET A 138 6.57 10.88 -24.13
N PRO A 139 7.46 11.64 -24.81
CA PRO A 139 7.97 12.92 -24.30
C PRO A 139 6.91 14.03 -24.17
N ASN A 140 5.82 13.91 -24.90
CA ASN A 140 4.74 14.91 -24.91
C ASN A 140 3.55 14.53 -24.03
N THR A 141 3.53 13.33 -23.47
CA THR A 141 2.43 12.86 -22.61
C THR A 141 2.65 13.36 -21.17
N PRO A 142 1.70 14.06 -20.57
CA PRO A 142 1.81 14.50 -19.17
C PRO A 142 2.02 13.32 -18.23
N MET A 143 2.90 13.48 -17.24
CA MET A 143 3.20 12.46 -16.25
C MET A 143 3.02 13.01 -14.84
N VAL A 144 2.42 12.24 -13.96
CA VAL A 144 2.11 12.61 -12.58
C VAL A 144 2.72 11.60 -11.62
N GLY A 145 3.41 12.11 -10.59
CA GLY A 145 3.89 11.31 -9.46
C GLY A 145 2.87 11.30 -8.33
N VAL A 146 2.51 10.10 -7.88
CA VAL A 146 1.62 9.88 -6.73
C VAL A 146 2.40 9.17 -5.64
N PHE A 147 2.53 9.80 -4.47
CA PHE A 147 3.45 9.37 -3.43
C PHE A 147 2.72 8.60 -2.32
N ASP A 148 3.24 7.43 -1.97
CA ASP A 148 2.69 6.61 -0.85
C ASP A 148 2.71 7.35 0.49
N THR A 149 3.63 8.30 0.65
CA THR A 149 3.79 9.09 1.88
C THR A 149 2.93 10.36 1.92
N ALA A 150 2.38 10.81 0.79
CA ALA A 150 1.72 12.12 0.69
C ALA A 150 0.50 12.25 1.60
N PHE A 151 -0.37 11.24 1.66
CA PHE A 151 -1.57 11.25 2.52
C PHE A 151 -1.24 11.47 4.00
N HIS A 152 -0.06 11.04 4.44
CA HIS A 152 0.39 11.12 5.83
C HIS A 152 1.09 12.44 6.18
N GLN A 153 1.30 13.36 5.22
CA GLN A 153 1.99 14.63 5.48
C GLN A 153 1.16 15.61 6.31
N THR A 154 -0.11 15.30 6.57
CA THR A 154 -0.99 16.09 7.45
C THR A 154 -0.85 15.72 8.93
N MET A 155 0.01 14.75 9.29
CA MET A 155 0.28 14.41 10.69
C MET A 155 0.84 15.60 11.46
N PRO A 156 0.36 15.88 12.69
CA PRO A 156 0.94 16.90 13.55
C PRO A 156 2.33 16.47 14.04
N LYS A 157 3.12 17.43 14.45
CA LYS A 157 4.54 17.22 14.77
C LYS A 157 4.76 16.18 15.88
N GLU A 158 3.92 16.22 16.91
CA GLU A 158 3.93 15.28 18.03
C GLU A 158 3.63 13.82 17.63
N ALA A 159 2.96 13.60 16.48
CA ALA A 159 2.67 12.26 15.98
C ALA A 159 3.82 11.71 15.11
N PHE A 160 4.56 12.56 14.41
CA PHE A 160 5.61 12.11 13.51
C PHE A 160 7.03 12.13 14.09
N ILE A 161 7.29 12.88 15.17
CA ILE A 161 8.63 12.98 15.77
C ILE A 161 8.95 11.77 16.62
N TYR A 162 10.16 11.26 16.50
CA TYR A 162 10.66 10.20 17.38
C TYR A 162 11.33 10.81 18.62
N GLY A 163 11.34 10.07 19.74
CA GLY A 163 12.00 10.46 20.98
C GLY A 163 13.53 10.31 20.90
N LEU A 164 14.13 10.83 19.83
CA LEU A 164 15.57 10.88 19.57
C LEU A 164 16.06 12.33 19.72
N PRO A 165 17.39 12.59 19.76
CA PRO A 165 17.92 13.95 19.64
C PRO A 165 17.29 14.64 18.44
N TYR A 166 16.87 15.90 18.63
CA TYR A 166 16.09 16.64 17.63
C TYR A 166 16.82 16.80 16.28
N GLU A 167 18.13 16.78 16.32
CA GLU A 167 19.03 16.82 15.16
C GLU A 167 18.87 15.59 14.25
N ALA A 168 18.40 14.46 14.78
CA ALA A 168 18.05 13.31 13.94
C ALA A 168 16.95 13.66 12.93
N TYR A 169 16.01 14.50 13.35
CA TYR A 169 14.97 15.02 12.45
C TYR A 169 15.49 16.14 11.54
N THR A 170 16.10 17.18 12.11
CA THR A 170 16.49 18.38 11.35
C THR A 170 17.59 18.11 10.33
N ASP A 171 18.55 17.27 10.67
CA ASP A 171 19.76 17.07 9.86
C ASP A 171 19.67 15.78 9.01
N ASN A 172 18.89 14.80 9.45
CA ASN A 172 18.81 13.48 8.83
C ASN A 172 17.40 13.08 8.38
N MET A 173 16.41 13.98 8.48
CA MET A 173 15.02 13.75 8.08
C MET A 173 14.37 12.54 8.79
N VAL A 174 14.84 12.16 9.99
CA VAL A 174 14.33 11.03 10.75
C VAL A 174 13.01 11.41 11.42
N ARG A 175 11.94 10.97 10.81
CA ARG A 175 10.56 11.13 11.30
C ARG A 175 9.69 9.98 10.81
N ARG A 176 8.47 9.88 11.33
CA ARG A 176 7.42 9.02 10.75
C ARG A 176 6.91 9.64 9.46
N TYR A 177 6.92 8.86 8.37
CA TYR A 177 6.32 9.23 7.10
C TYR A 177 5.03 8.46 6.82
N GLY A 178 5.03 7.16 7.07
CA GLY A 178 3.92 6.29 6.73
C GLY A 178 3.90 5.91 5.25
N PHE A 179 3.22 4.80 4.95
CA PHE A 179 3.12 4.24 3.58
C PHE A 179 1.71 3.74 3.33
N HIS A 180 1.45 3.18 2.14
CA HIS A 180 0.10 2.84 1.65
C HIS A 180 -0.85 4.04 1.63
N GLY A 181 -0.33 5.26 1.52
CA GLY A 181 -1.13 6.48 1.62
C GLY A 181 -2.21 6.56 0.56
N THR A 182 -1.94 6.10 -0.66
CA THR A 182 -2.93 6.04 -1.74
C THR A 182 -4.12 5.14 -1.37
N SER A 183 -3.84 3.97 -0.78
CA SER A 183 -4.88 3.06 -0.29
C SER A 183 -5.66 3.65 0.88
N HIS A 184 -4.96 4.18 1.91
CA HIS A 184 -5.62 4.82 3.05
C HIS A 184 -6.51 5.99 2.63
N ASN A 185 -6.07 6.81 1.68
CA ASN A 185 -6.85 7.89 1.13
C ASN A 185 -8.09 7.38 0.40
N TYR A 186 -7.92 6.41 -0.50
CA TYR A 186 -9.04 5.83 -1.25
C TYR A 186 -10.14 5.29 -0.35
N VAL A 187 -9.79 4.42 0.61
CA VAL A 187 -10.80 3.82 1.48
C VAL A 187 -11.38 4.82 2.50
N THR A 188 -10.63 5.87 2.85
CA THR A 188 -11.16 6.97 3.66
C THR A 188 -12.30 7.71 2.93
N LEU A 189 -12.10 8.06 1.66
CA LEU A 189 -13.12 8.74 0.86
C LEU A 189 -14.37 7.86 0.74
N ARG A 190 -14.22 6.56 0.49
CA ARG A 190 -15.34 5.62 0.45
C ARG A 190 -16.06 5.49 1.80
N ALA A 191 -15.31 5.44 2.89
CA ALA A 191 -15.90 5.37 4.22
C ALA A 191 -16.69 6.65 4.59
N ILE A 192 -16.21 7.82 4.19
CA ILE A 192 -16.93 9.09 4.35
C ILE A 192 -18.26 9.07 3.58
N GLU A 193 -18.24 8.61 2.32
CA GLU A 193 -19.46 8.43 1.52
C GLU A 193 -20.46 7.47 2.22
N MET A 194 -19.97 6.33 2.73
CA MET A 194 -20.82 5.33 3.42
C MET A 194 -21.34 5.82 4.76
N LEU A 195 -20.59 6.66 5.48
CA LEU A 195 -21.04 7.29 6.73
C LEU A 195 -22.14 8.33 6.50
N GLY A 196 -22.19 8.95 5.31
CA GLY A 196 -23.15 10.00 4.98
C GLY A 196 -23.00 11.26 5.83
N LYS A 197 -21.79 11.51 6.37
CA LYS A 197 -21.47 12.68 7.19
C LYS A 197 -20.54 13.63 6.40
N PRO A 198 -20.53 14.94 6.75
CA PRO A 198 -19.48 15.85 6.28
C PRO A 198 -18.11 15.32 6.64
N ALA A 199 -17.16 15.42 5.70
CA ALA A 199 -15.82 14.86 5.88
C ALA A 199 -15.14 15.37 7.16
N GLU A 200 -15.27 16.66 7.44
CA GLU A 200 -14.69 17.36 8.61
C GLU A 200 -15.17 16.84 9.97
N GLU A 201 -16.33 16.16 10.00
CA GLU A 201 -16.90 15.59 11.23
C GLU A 201 -16.48 14.13 11.45
N THR A 202 -15.77 13.52 10.50
CA THR A 202 -15.47 12.08 10.54
C THR A 202 -14.19 11.75 11.30
N LYS A 203 -14.22 10.59 11.99
CA LYS A 203 -13.11 9.99 12.70
C LYS A 203 -13.01 8.52 12.28
N ILE A 204 -12.03 8.20 11.46
CA ILE A 204 -11.94 6.90 10.79
C ILE A 204 -10.59 6.24 11.12
N ILE A 205 -10.61 4.95 11.38
CA ILE A 205 -9.39 4.13 11.45
C ILE A 205 -9.38 3.21 10.25
N THR A 206 -8.37 3.33 9.40
CA THR A 206 -8.22 2.49 8.22
C THR A 206 -7.14 1.43 8.45
N CYS A 207 -7.47 0.16 8.23
CA CYS A 207 -6.62 -1.00 8.43
C CYS A 207 -6.32 -1.62 7.06
N HIS A 208 -5.20 -1.22 6.45
CA HIS A 208 -4.67 -1.84 5.24
C HIS A 208 -3.87 -3.08 5.65
N LEU A 209 -4.48 -4.25 5.54
CA LEU A 209 -3.92 -5.52 6.01
C LEU A 209 -3.64 -6.44 4.81
N GLY A 210 -2.37 -6.61 4.50
CA GLY A 210 -1.87 -7.48 3.44
C GLY A 210 -0.56 -8.15 3.88
N ASN A 211 0.27 -8.56 2.93
CA ASN A 211 1.63 -9.01 3.24
C ASN A 211 2.48 -7.86 3.81
N GLY A 212 2.29 -6.61 3.31
CA GLY A 212 2.58 -5.38 4.04
C GLY A 212 1.30 -4.90 4.72
N SER A 213 1.40 -4.37 5.95
CA SER A 213 0.23 -3.93 6.72
C SER A 213 0.50 -2.60 7.41
N SER A 214 -0.48 -1.72 7.38
CA SER A 214 -0.45 -0.45 8.10
C SER A 214 -1.84 -0.05 8.57
N ILE A 215 -1.89 0.75 9.62
CA ILE A 215 -3.13 1.29 10.19
C ILE A 215 -2.96 2.81 10.25
N SER A 216 -4.00 3.56 9.89
CA SER A 216 -3.96 5.01 9.94
C SER A 216 -5.17 5.56 10.69
N ALA A 217 -4.93 6.62 11.47
CA ALA A 217 -5.93 7.42 12.13
C ALA A 217 -6.25 8.64 11.26
N VAL A 218 -7.51 8.80 10.87
CA VAL A 218 -7.96 9.84 9.96
C VAL A 218 -9.04 10.68 10.63
N LYS A 219 -8.82 11.98 10.72
CA LYS A 219 -9.76 12.95 11.27
C LYS A 219 -10.09 14.02 10.22
N GLY A 220 -11.36 14.20 9.95
CA GLY A 220 -11.78 15.19 8.95
C GLY A 220 -11.22 14.92 7.55
N GLY A 221 -11.07 13.66 7.15
CA GLY A 221 -10.48 13.25 5.88
C GLY A 221 -8.95 13.37 5.81
N LYS A 222 -8.26 13.79 6.90
CA LYS A 222 -6.81 14.00 6.96
C LYS A 222 -6.16 13.00 7.92
N CYS A 223 -5.04 12.42 7.52
CA CYS A 223 -4.26 11.53 8.37
C CYS A 223 -3.66 12.31 9.55
N ILE A 224 -3.88 11.83 10.77
CA ILE A 224 -3.28 12.41 11.98
C ILE A 224 -2.26 11.50 12.63
N ASP A 225 -2.24 10.20 12.29
CA ASP A 225 -1.23 9.23 12.72
C ASP A 225 -1.27 7.98 11.81
N THR A 226 -0.16 7.26 11.73
CA THR A 226 -0.07 6.01 10.99
C THR A 226 0.98 5.07 11.59
N SER A 227 0.83 3.77 11.38
CA SER A 227 1.65 2.76 12.06
C SER A 227 3.03 2.52 11.44
N MET A 228 3.19 2.70 10.14
CA MET A 228 4.52 2.64 9.51
C MET A 228 5.30 3.91 9.79
N GLY A 229 6.61 3.81 9.91
CA GLY A 229 7.49 4.87 10.39
C GLY A 229 8.28 5.58 9.31
N LEU A 230 9.58 5.77 9.59
CA LEU A 230 10.58 6.21 8.63
C LEU A 230 10.63 5.28 7.42
N THR A 231 10.48 3.98 7.68
CA THR A 231 10.44 2.91 6.68
C THR A 231 9.16 2.09 6.85
N PRO A 232 8.81 1.21 5.88
CA PRO A 232 7.68 0.30 6.02
C PRO A 232 7.90 -0.87 7.01
N LEU A 233 8.85 -0.74 7.94
CA LEU A 233 9.20 -1.79 8.92
C LEU A 233 8.44 -1.66 10.23
N GLU A 234 8.27 -0.43 10.74
CA GLU A 234 7.56 -0.12 11.98
C GLU A 234 6.06 -0.47 11.88
N GLY A 235 5.44 -0.73 13.01
CA GLY A 235 4.00 -0.99 13.11
C GLY A 235 3.66 -2.42 13.49
N VAL A 236 2.62 -2.97 12.90
CA VAL A 236 2.22 -4.36 13.14
C VAL A 236 3.22 -5.34 12.51
N PRO A 237 3.41 -6.55 13.05
CA PRO A 237 4.16 -7.58 12.37
C PRO A 237 3.48 -7.90 11.03
N MET A 238 4.28 -8.12 9.99
CA MET A 238 3.78 -8.35 8.64
C MET A 238 4.21 -9.73 8.15
N GLY A 239 4.01 -10.06 6.90
CA GLY A 239 4.39 -11.38 6.39
C GLY A 239 5.82 -11.78 6.77
N THR A 240 6.81 -10.90 6.53
CA THR A 240 8.23 -11.15 6.84
C THR A 240 8.90 -10.06 7.68
N ARG A 241 8.21 -8.94 7.95
CA ARG A 241 8.74 -7.79 8.70
C ARG A 241 8.33 -7.88 10.16
N CYS A 242 9.27 -7.52 11.07
CA CYS A 242 9.06 -7.68 12.51
C CYS A 242 7.98 -6.75 13.10
N GLY A 243 7.76 -5.57 12.54
CA GLY A 243 6.96 -4.52 13.19
C GLY A 243 7.64 -3.96 14.45
N ASP A 244 6.84 -3.43 15.36
CA ASP A 244 7.32 -2.81 16.60
C ASP A 244 8.00 -3.80 17.52
N MET A 245 9.18 -3.42 17.99
CA MET A 245 9.93 -4.13 19.01
C MET A 245 10.76 -3.16 19.86
N ASP A 246 11.32 -3.62 20.97
CA ASP A 246 12.31 -2.86 21.73
C ASP A 246 13.56 -2.61 20.86
N PRO A 247 13.97 -1.34 20.62
CA PRO A 247 15.15 -1.02 19.81
C PRO A 247 16.44 -1.67 20.31
N ALA A 248 16.58 -1.93 21.61
CA ALA A 248 17.75 -2.60 22.16
C ALA A 248 17.93 -4.04 21.66
N ILE A 249 16.85 -4.69 21.21
CA ILE A 249 16.89 -6.03 20.61
C ILE A 249 17.80 -6.04 19.37
N VAL A 250 17.85 -4.96 18.60
CA VAL A 250 18.69 -4.83 17.40
C VAL A 250 20.16 -5.07 17.76
N ILE A 251 20.68 -4.29 18.71
CA ILE A 251 22.07 -4.40 19.18
C ILE A 251 22.34 -5.77 19.81
N TYR A 252 21.41 -6.24 20.67
CA TYR A 252 21.52 -7.53 21.32
C TYR A 252 21.66 -8.70 20.33
N LEU A 253 20.79 -8.75 19.30
CA LEU A 253 20.82 -9.82 18.31
C LEU A 253 22.01 -9.71 17.36
N MET A 254 22.42 -8.49 16.98
CA MET A 254 23.65 -8.31 16.20
C MET A 254 24.83 -8.95 16.88
N GLN A 255 25.00 -8.72 18.19
CA GLN A 255 26.08 -9.31 18.99
C GLN A 255 25.91 -10.83 19.15
N LYS A 256 24.71 -11.32 19.46
CA LYS A 256 24.44 -12.75 19.71
C LYS A 256 24.57 -13.62 18.47
N LEU A 257 24.16 -13.09 17.31
CA LEU A 257 24.12 -13.84 16.04
C LEU A 257 25.28 -13.49 15.11
N GLY A 258 26.15 -12.56 15.51
CA GLY A 258 27.27 -12.11 14.68
C GLY A 258 26.82 -11.40 13.40
N LEU A 259 25.71 -10.67 13.44
CA LEU A 259 25.14 -9.96 12.28
C LEU A 259 25.75 -8.56 12.18
N ASP A 260 26.13 -8.19 10.96
CA ASP A 260 26.38 -6.79 10.61
C ASP A 260 25.04 -6.04 10.38
N ALA A 261 25.12 -4.75 10.06
CA ALA A 261 23.92 -3.92 9.83
C ALA A 261 23.05 -4.48 8.69
N LYS A 262 23.66 -4.95 7.59
CA LYS A 262 22.92 -5.54 6.45
C LYS A 262 22.28 -6.88 6.82
N GLY A 263 22.98 -7.70 7.60
CA GLY A 263 22.45 -8.96 8.12
C GLY A 263 21.25 -8.74 9.04
N MET A 264 21.33 -7.72 9.90
CA MET A 264 20.23 -7.36 10.80
C MET A 264 19.04 -6.76 10.06
N ASP A 265 19.28 -5.91 9.06
CA ASP A 265 18.23 -5.40 8.19
C ASP A 265 17.48 -6.56 7.49
N ASN A 266 18.21 -7.49 6.89
CA ASN A 266 17.62 -8.69 6.28
C ASN A 266 16.86 -9.56 7.29
N TYR A 267 17.38 -9.68 8.53
CA TYR A 267 16.72 -10.42 9.60
C TYR A 267 15.36 -9.81 9.94
N MET A 268 15.30 -8.49 10.14
CA MET A 268 14.06 -7.79 10.50
C MET A 268 13.06 -7.71 9.34
N ASN A 269 13.52 -7.55 8.10
CA ASN A 269 12.65 -7.32 6.94
C ASN A 269 12.22 -8.60 6.22
N LYS A 270 13.04 -9.68 6.25
CA LYS A 270 12.83 -10.88 5.40
C LYS A 270 12.66 -12.18 6.18
N LYS A 271 13.08 -12.25 7.45
CA LYS A 271 13.07 -13.47 8.25
C LYS A 271 12.19 -13.40 9.50
N SER A 272 11.52 -12.29 9.69
CA SER A 272 10.70 -11.98 10.88
C SER A 272 9.21 -12.06 10.57
N GLY A 273 8.41 -11.36 11.33
CA GLY A 273 6.96 -11.28 11.14
C GLY A 273 6.26 -12.62 11.27
N MET A 274 5.25 -12.81 10.46
CA MET A 274 4.43 -14.04 10.47
C MET A 274 5.26 -15.28 10.13
N LEU A 275 6.16 -15.16 9.15
CA LEU A 275 7.12 -16.21 8.81
C LEU A 275 8.02 -16.57 10.01
N GLY A 276 8.61 -15.55 10.66
CA GLY A 276 9.54 -15.76 11.76
C GLY A 276 8.88 -16.38 12.99
N ILE A 277 7.67 -15.94 13.35
CA ILE A 277 6.90 -16.46 14.49
C ILE A 277 6.45 -17.90 14.21
N SER A 278 5.83 -18.12 13.07
CA SER A 278 5.24 -19.42 12.71
C SER A 278 6.29 -20.47 12.36
N GLY A 279 7.34 -20.07 11.64
CA GLY A 279 8.28 -20.99 10.99
C GLY A 279 7.66 -21.77 9.81
N VAL A 280 6.48 -21.34 9.32
CA VAL A 280 5.72 -22.02 8.26
C VAL A 280 5.69 -21.20 6.98
N SER A 281 5.08 -20.02 7.02
CA SER A 281 4.86 -19.19 5.83
C SER A 281 4.67 -17.72 6.20
N SER A 282 4.85 -16.83 5.22
CA SER A 282 4.44 -15.44 5.30
C SER A 282 3.00 -15.22 4.83
N ASP A 283 2.38 -16.22 4.22
CA ASP A 283 1.01 -16.16 3.68
C ASP A 283 -0.01 -16.54 4.76
N PHE A 284 -0.97 -15.66 5.00
CA PHE A 284 -2.01 -15.87 6.01
C PHE A 284 -2.92 -17.07 5.71
N ARG A 285 -3.06 -17.47 4.45
CA ARG A 285 -3.83 -18.65 4.05
C ARG A 285 -3.15 -19.93 4.50
N ASP A 286 -1.84 -20.01 4.28
CA ASP A 286 -1.02 -21.16 4.72
C ASP A 286 -1.01 -21.26 6.24
N LEU A 287 -0.91 -20.10 6.92
CA LEU A 287 -0.95 -20.03 8.38
C LEU A 287 -2.30 -20.50 8.93
N GLY A 288 -3.40 -20.08 8.29
CA GLY A 288 -4.75 -20.52 8.65
C GLY A 288 -4.93 -22.03 8.50
N ALA A 289 -4.43 -22.61 7.40
CA ALA A 289 -4.45 -24.06 7.17
C ALA A 289 -3.61 -24.81 8.21
N ALA A 290 -2.37 -24.37 8.45
CA ALA A 290 -1.49 -25.00 9.43
C ALA A 290 -2.06 -24.90 10.87
N ALA A 291 -2.66 -23.77 11.25
CA ALA A 291 -3.30 -23.62 12.56
C ALA A 291 -4.52 -24.55 12.70
N ALA A 292 -5.32 -24.72 11.66
CA ALA A 292 -6.45 -25.65 11.65
C ALA A 292 -6.01 -27.14 11.80
N GLU A 293 -4.79 -27.47 11.35
CA GLU A 293 -4.14 -28.77 11.53
C GLU A 293 -3.45 -28.91 12.91
N GLY A 294 -3.56 -27.91 13.78
CA GLY A 294 -3.02 -27.94 15.13
C GLY A 294 -1.60 -27.39 15.30
N ASN A 295 -1.07 -26.65 14.31
CA ASN A 295 0.24 -25.98 14.44
C ASN A 295 0.13 -24.79 15.40
N GLU A 296 0.64 -24.97 16.63
CA GLU A 296 0.58 -23.96 17.70
C GLU A 296 1.30 -22.66 17.34
N ARG A 297 2.42 -22.71 16.62
CA ARG A 297 3.16 -21.51 16.22
C ARG A 297 2.44 -20.73 15.12
N ALA A 298 1.78 -21.41 14.20
CA ALA A 298 0.94 -20.74 13.21
C ALA A 298 -0.24 -20.03 13.88
N GLU A 299 -0.92 -20.68 14.83
CA GLU A 299 -1.98 -20.07 15.63
C GLU A 299 -1.46 -18.88 16.46
N LEU A 300 -0.28 -19.01 17.07
CA LEU A 300 0.36 -17.93 17.82
C LEU A 300 0.64 -16.72 16.90
N ALA A 301 1.14 -16.94 15.69
CA ALA A 301 1.40 -15.87 14.73
C ALA A 301 0.12 -15.11 14.38
N LEU A 302 -0.96 -15.82 14.04
CA LEU A 302 -2.27 -15.22 13.73
C LEU A 302 -2.83 -14.43 14.92
N ARG A 303 -2.74 -14.96 16.13
CA ARG A 303 -3.17 -14.27 17.35
C ARG A 303 -2.32 -13.04 17.65
N THR A 304 -1.01 -13.11 17.42
CA THR A 304 -0.09 -11.99 17.60
C THR A 304 -0.42 -10.85 16.64
N PHE A 305 -0.66 -11.16 15.38
CA PHE A 305 -1.08 -10.17 14.38
C PHE A 305 -2.39 -9.47 14.80
N ALA A 306 -3.43 -10.25 15.08
CA ALA A 306 -4.73 -9.71 15.49
C ALA A 306 -4.61 -8.83 16.74
N TYR A 307 -3.82 -9.25 17.74
CA TYR A 307 -3.58 -8.49 18.97
C TYR A 307 -2.90 -7.15 18.69
N LYS A 308 -1.88 -7.14 17.84
CA LYS A 308 -1.15 -5.91 17.50
C LYS A 308 -2.03 -4.94 16.70
N VAL A 309 -2.82 -5.42 15.73
CA VAL A 309 -3.79 -4.59 15.00
C VAL A 309 -4.80 -3.98 15.98
N LYS A 310 -5.36 -4.80 16.88
CA LYS A 310 -6.31 -4.33 17.92
C LYS A 310 -5.69 -3.23 18.80
N LYS A 311 -4.43 -3.37 19.21
CA LYS A 311 -3.73 -2.33 19.98
C LYS A 311 -3.63 -1.01 19.21
N TYR A 312 -3.31 -1.04 17.93
CA TYR A 312 -3.29 0.16 17.09
C TYR A 312 -4.67 0.81 16.96
N ILE A 313 -5.73 0.00 16.77
CA ILE A 313 -7.11 0.52 16.75
C ILE A 313 -7.42 1.23 18.07
N GLY A 314 -7.09 0.65 19.22
CA GLY A 314 -7.30 1.26 20.52
C GLY A 314 -6.50 2.56 20.72
N ALA A 315 -5.21 2.55 20.34
CA ALA A 315 -4.35 3.73 20.39
C ALA A 315 -4.89 4.87 19.50
N TYR A 316 -5.33 4.55 18.30
CA TYR A 316 -5.85 5.54 17.37
C TYR A 316 -7.26 6.02 17.73
N ALA A 317 -8.09 5.19 18.35
CA ALA A 317 -9.35 5.64 18.93
C ALA A 317 -9.11 6.69 20.04
N ALA A 318 -8.04 6.52 20.84
CA ALA A 318 -7.64 7.53 21.82
C ALA A 318 -7.08 8.80 21.16
N ALA A 319 -6.20 8.69 20.16
CA ALA A 319 -5.66 9.83 19.43
C ALA A 319 -6.74 10.67 18.71
N LEU A 320 -7.75 10.00 18.17
CA LEU A 320 -8.92 10.61 17.54
C LEU A 320 -9.93 11.19 18.55
N ASN A 321 -9.81 10.84 19.84
CA ASN A 321 -10.84 11.09 20.84
C ASN A 321 -12.23 10.56 20.41
N GLY A 322 -12.28 9.24 20.15
CA GLY A 322 -13.44 8.51 19.63
C GLY A 322 -13.27 8.10 18.17
N VAL A 323 -14.17 7.26 17.68
CA VAL A 323 -14.14 6.73 16.31
C VAL A 323 -15.57 6.59 15.77
N ASP A 324 -15.76 6.90 14.49
CA ASP A 324 -17.03 6.70 13.77
C ASP A 324 -17.01 5.40 12.97
N ALA A 325 -15.86 5.07 12.35
CA ALA A 325 -15.73 3.85 11.55
C ALA A 325 -14.33 3.23 11.64
N ILE A 326 -14.30 1.89 11.55
CA ILE A 326 -13.11 1.08 11.34
C ILE A 326 -13.25 0.44 9.95
N VAL A 327 -12.23 0.59 9.11
CA VAL A 327 -12.22 0.10 7.73
C VAL A 327 -11.18 -1.00 7.58
N PHE A 328 -11.58 -2.14 7.04
CA PHE A 328 -10.68 -3.24 6.64
C PHE A 328 -10.50 -3.24 5.13
N THR A 329 -9.26 -3.30 4.68
CA THR A 329 -8.89 -3.29 3.26
C THR A 329 -7.63 -4.10 2.99
N ALA A 330 -7.27 -4.24 1.74
CA ALA A 330 -6.18 -5.08 1.23
C ALA A 330 -6.39 -6.59 1.46
N GLY A 331 -5.47 -7.40 0.97
CA GLY A 331 -5.66 -8.83 0.78
C GLY A 331 -6.19 -9.59 2.01
N VAL A 332 -5.63 -9.35 3.21
CA VAL A 332 -6.09 -9.96 4.47
C VAL A 332 -7.34 -9.25 4.99
N GLY A 333 -7.34 -7.90 4.99
CA GLY A 333 -8.47 -7.12 5.49
C GLY A 333 -9.78 -7.40 4.73
N GLU A 334 -9.71 -7.53 3.42
CA GLU A 334 -10.86 -7.82 2.55
C GLU A 334 -11.31 -9.28 2.59
N ASN A 335 -10.37 -10.22 2.60
CA ASN A 335 -10.68 -11.61 2.29
C ASN A 335 -10.63 -12.55 3.50
N ASP A 336 -9.94 -12.18 4.60
CA ASP A 336 -9.83 -13.02 5.79
C ASP A 336 -10.85 -12.65 6.85
N LYS A 337 -12.03 -13.23 6.74
CA LYS A 337 -13.13 -13.07 7.70
C LYS A 337 -12.74 -13.49 9.12
N GLY A 338 -11.93 -14.54 9.26
CA GLY A 338 -11.47 -15.03 10.57
C GLY A 338 -10.52 -14.05 11.24
N MET A 339 -9.64 -13.43 10.47
CA MET A 339 -8.75 -12.38 10.99
C MET A 339 -9.54 -11.15 11.43
N ARG A 340 -10.53 -10.71 10.66
CA ARG A 340 -11.41 -9.61 11.08
C ARG A 340 -12.14 -9.94 12.40
N GLU A 341 -12.67 -11.16 12.56
CA GLU A 341 -13.29 -11.59 13.82
C GLU A 341 -12.32 -11.54 15.00
N ARG A 342 -11.08 -12.05 14.82
CA ARG A 342 -10.04 -12.01 15.86
C ARG A 342 -9.70 -10.59 16.29
N ILE A 343 -9.64 -9.65 15.35
CA ILE A 343 -9.33 -8.23 15.60
C ILE A 343 -10.50 -7.55 16.30
N LEU A 344 -11.72 -7.75 15.83
CA LEU A 344 -12.92 -7.05 16.29
C LEU A 344 -13.45 -7.56 17.64
N ASN A 345 -13.17 -8.81 17.98
CA ASN A 345 -13.58 -9.37 19.26
C ASN A 345 -12.97 -8.60 20.44
N GLY A 346 -13.83 -8.07 21.34
CA GLY A 346 -13.42 -7.27 22.51
C GLY A 346 -13.16 -5.79 22.19
N LEU A 347 -13.74 -5.26 21.10
CA LEU A 347 -13.80 -3.82 20.82
C LEU A 347 -15.20 -3.20 21.13
N ASP A 348 -16.06 -3.96 21.81
CA ASP A 348 -17.39 -3.54 22.26
C ASP A 348 -17.33 -2.29 23.16
N TYR A 349 -16.27 -2.13 23.94
CA TYR A 349 -16.08 -0.92 24.77
C TYR A 349 -15.95 0.38 23.94
N LEU A 350 -15.58 0.29 22.67
CA LEU A 350 -15.59 1.43 21.74
C LEU A 350 -16.98 1.70 21.16
N GLY A 351 -17.94 0.80 21.37
CA GLY A 351 -19.26 0.84 20.75
C GLY A 351 -19.33 0.12 19.39
N VAL A 352 -18.40 -0.81 19.16
CA VAL A 352 -18.40 -1.70 17.97
C VAL A 352 -19.32 -2.89 18.23
N GLU A 353 -20.36 -3.04 17.42
CA GLU A 353 -21.23 -4.22 17.42
C GLU A 353 -21.18 -4.88 16.03
N VAL A 354 -20.53 -6.04 15.95
CA VAL A 354 -20.29 -6.74 14.68
C VAL A 354 -21.41 -7.71 14.39
N ASP A 355 -21.88 -7.75 13.13
CA ASP A 355 -22.64 -8.84 12.58
C ASP A 355 -21.67 -9.91 12.04
N PHE A 356 -21.37 -10.90 12.87
CA PHE A 356 -20.41 -11.95 12.50
C PHE A 356 -20.94 -12.88 11.40
N GLU A 357 -22.25 -13.00 11.23
CA GLU A 357 -22.81 -13.78 10.13
C GLU A 357 -22.60 -13.07 8.80
N LEU A 358 -22.89 -11.77 8.77
CA LEU A 358 -22.61 -10.93 7.59
C LEU A 358 -21.10 -10.87 7.30
N ASN A 359 -20.25 -10.76 8.33
CA ASN A 359 -18.80 -10.82 8.14
C ASN A 359 -18.34 -12.12 7.48
N ARG A 360 -18.91 -13.28 7.87
CA ARG A 360 -18.55 -14.58 7.28
C ARG A 360 -19.01 -14.74 5.84
N ASN A 361 -20.10 -14.08 5.49
CA ASN A 361 -20.69 -14.12 4.16
C ASN A 361 -20.43 -12.83 3.34
N CYS A 362 -19.50 -12.00 3.81
CA CYS A 362 -19.15 -10.74 3.15
C CYS A 362 -18.78 -10.97 1.67
N PRO A 363 -19.49 -10.35 0.72
CA PRO A 363 -19.17 -10.47 -0.70
C PRO A 363 -17.80 -9.86 -1.00
N ARG A 364 -17.11 -10.41 -1.99
CA ARG A 364 -15.78 -9.94 -2.40
C ARG A 364 -15.92 -8.83 -3.45
N GLY A 365 -15.05 -7.83 -3.34
CA GLY A 365 -14.98 -6.75 -4.32
C GLY A 365 -16.06 -5.69 -4.17
N GLU A 366 -16.84 -5.73 -3.10
CA GLU A 366 -17.91 -4.78 -2.80
C GLU A 366 -17.63 -4.02 -1.49
N ASN A 367 -18.14 -2.79 -1.40
CA ASN A 367 -18.14 -2.04 -0.15
C ASN A 367 -19.24 -2.56 0.74
N VAL A 368 -18.90 -3.08 1.91
CA VAL A 368 -19.85 -3.72 2.82
C VAL A 368 -19.72 -3.16 4.23
N GLU A 369 -20.85 -2.78 4.85
CA GLU A 369 -20.93 -2.56 6.29
C GLU A 369 -21.21 -3.89 7.00
N ILE A 370 -20.32 -4.31 7.90
CA ILE A 370 -20.44 -5.55 8.69
C ILE A 370 -20.77 -5.28 10.16
N SER A 371 -21.12 -4.05 10.54
CA SER A 371 -21.65 -3.72 11.85
C SER A 371 -23.16 -3.98 11.94
N LYS A 372 -23.65 -4.31 13.15
CA LYS A 372 -25.08 -4.44 13.39
C LYS A 372 -25.81 -3.11 13.23
N PRO A 373 -27.10 -3.13 12.85
CA PRO A 373 -27.93 -1.94 12.91
C PRO A 373 -27.87 -1.31 14.31
N GLY A 374 -27.64 0.00 14.37
CA GLY A 374 -27.51 0.74 15.63
C GLY A 374 -26.13 0.73 16.28
N SER A 375 -25.16 0.00 15.74
CA SER A 375 -23.76 0.08 16.19
C SER A 375 -23.28 1.54 16.18
N LYS A 376 -22.69 1.99 17.30
CA LYS A 376 -22.17 3.34 17.43
C LYS A 376 -20.97 3.57 16.53
N VAL A 377 -20.09 2.57 16.44
CA VAL A 377 -18.93 2.57 15.55
C VAL A 377 -19.22 1.63 14.39
N LYS A 378 -19.15 2.14 13.17
CA LYS A 378 -19.35 1.35 11.97
C LYS A 378 -18.13 0.52 11.64
N VAL A 379 -18.32 -0.65 11.05
CA VAL A 379 -17.23 -1.49 10.55
C VAL A 379 -17.46 -1.75 9.08
N PHE A 380 -16.51 -1.32 8.27
CA PHE A 380 -16.58 -1.46 6.82
C PHE A 380 -15.50 -2.41 6.30
N VAL A 381 -15.85 -3.19 5.29
CA VAL A 381 -14.90 -3.88 4.41
C VAL A 381 -14.96 -3.15 3.07
N ILE A 382 -13.87 -2.52 2.69
CA ILE A 382 -13.79 -1.69 1.47
C ILE A 382 -12.59 -2.18 0.66
N PRO A 383 -12.81 -2.76 -0.53
CA PRO A 383 -11.72 -3.09 -1.43
C PRO A 383 -10.92 -1.85 -1.82
N THR A 384 -9.58 -1.92 -1.66
CA THR A 384 -8.73 -0.82 -2.14
C THR A 384 -8.58 -0.87 -3.65
N ASP A 385 -8.47 0.31 -4.25
CA ASP A 385 -8.16 0.48 -5.66
C ASP A 385 -7.15 1.64 -5.83
N GLU A 386 -5.89 1.30 -5.57
CA GLU A 386 -4.80 2.27 -5.62
C GLU A 386 -4.58 2.77 -7.05
N GLU A 387 -4.72 1.90 -8.05
CA GLU A 387 -4.55 2.26 -9.45
C GLU A 387 -5.61 3.25 -9.92
N LEU A 388 -6.87 3.05 -9.53
CA LEU A 388 -7.94 4.01 -9.83
C LEU A 388 -7.70 5.35 -9.12
N MET A 389 -7.19 5.34 -7.89
CA MET A 389 -6.86 6.57 -7.17
C MET A 389 -5.73 7.32 -7.88
N ILE A 390 -4.66 6.62 -8.29
CA ILE A 390 -3.57 7.20 -9.08
C ILE A 390 -4.10 7.78 -10.40
N ALA A 391 -4.98 7.04 -11.10
CA ALA A 391 -5.56 7.49 -12.36
C ALA A 391 -6.40 8.78 -12.18
N LYS A 392 -7.21 8.87 -11.11
CA LYS A 392 -8.01 10.06 -10.80
C LYS A 392 -7.14 11.29 -10.49
N ASP A 393 -6.10 11.12 -9.68
CA ASP A 393 -5.15 12.19 -9.37
C ASP A 393 -4.41 12.65 -10.63
N THR A 394 -4.00 11.69 -11.46
CA THR A 394 -3.35 11.98 -12.74
C THR A 394 -4.27 12.77 -13.66
N ALA A 395 -5.52 12.35 -13.83
CA ALA A 395 -6.49 13.04 -14.68
C ALA A 395 -6.81 14.46 -14.17
N ARG A 396 -6.78 14.68 -12.85
CA ARG A 396 -6.98 15.99 -12.24
C ARG A 396 -5.85 16.98 -12.55
N LEU A 397 -4.60 16.50 -12.59
CA LEU A 397 -3.40 17.33 -12.74
C LEU A 397 -2.94 17.47 -14.20
N ALA A 398 -3.32 16.55 -15.09
CA ALA A 398 -2.94 16.55 -16.50
C ALA A 398 -3.88 17.39 -17.40
N LYS A 399 -4.89 18.05 -16.83
CA LYS A 399 -5.87 18.92 -17.54
C LYS A 399 -5.27 20.24 -17.99
#